data_6b2dbb1162d7183c421445ef8e69851b
#
_entry.id   6b2dbb1162d7183c421445ef8e69851b
#
_cell.length_a   1.000
_cell.length_b   1.000
_cell.length_c   1.000
_cell.angle_alpha   90.00
_cell.angle_beta   90.00
_cell.angle_gamma   90.00
#
_symmetry.space_group_name_H-M   'P 1'
#
loop_
_entity.id
_entity.type
_entity.pdbx_description
1 polymer ?
#
loop_
_entity_poly.entity_id
_entity_poly.type
_entity_poly.pdbx_seq_one_letter_code
_entity_poly.pdbx_strand_id
1 'polypeptide(L)'
;MSRKSCTFVRSNGRVAMNVEINQQRIDYLLSLYKMTRDDLLTQLNENRSRGYSLSDINGKMMAFSLLKNIDKIFQVGVEYYLDFSAISPKKSSSIFFRKTKFGSNLNMEAKRRVQSFEMLKSELDAYWKLSDISIPKLSVHLTIQDDPYQSALKVRELFYPRNVAKKDRDFLKEFINKLAEQYIYVFEFVETWNKKELANIDGAFIGPNMIVLKRQKSFKREIFTLAHELGHCLLREEEIEALDLPSMAAGGSLTAVEKWCNDFAFCFLMGDKLSEFDLIEHADDTNDYERDRIDYFSSATHVSRLALYTRLVMAHKMSNAHYQLVRADLDAQYQRMINADIEQMEKKGGASPQPIISNFYKDTLCCALYNGIINEAKFCKELRVKPDEMYKYFA
;
A
#
# COMPACT_ATOMS: atom_id res chain seq x y z
N MET A 1 29.45 17.84 -20.40
CA MET A 1 29.50 16.37 -20.67
C MET A 1 30.66 15.78 -19.89
N SER A 2 30.42 15.24 -18.70
CA SER A 2 31.45 14.57 -17.90
C SER A 2 31.61 13.14 -18.40
N ARG A 3 32.86 12.78 -18.82
CA ARG A 3 33.19 11.40 -19.23
C ARG A 3 33.05 10.49 -18.01
N LYS A 4 32.07 9.57 -18.03
CA LYS A 4 31.95 8.49 -17.04
C LYS A 4 33.22 7.62 -17.13
N SER A 5 34.04 7.62 -16.08
CA SER A 5 35.26 6.77 -16.04
C SER A 5 34.85 5.33 -15.75
N CYS A 6 34.90 4.47 -16.76
CA CYS A 6 34.83 3.02 -16.59
C CYS A 6 36.24 2.46 -16.68
N THR A 7 36.69 1.76 -15.66
CA THR A 7 37.99 1.10 -15.65
C THR A 7 37.81 -0.42 -15.78
N PHE A 8 38.46 -1.02 -16.77
CA PHE A 8 38.45 -2.47 -16.95
C PHE A 8 39.66 -3.09 -16.24
N VAL A 9 39.41 -3.95 -15.28
CA VAL A 9 40.46 -4.72 -14.60
C VAL A 9 40.36 -6.18 -15.03
N ARG A 10 41.49 -6.73 -15.55
CA ARG A 10 41.57 -8.18 -15.87
C ARG A 10 41.98 -8.94 -14.62
N SER A 11 41.10 -9.79 -14.10
CA SER A 11 41.45 -10.80 -13.14
C SER A 11 40.85 -12.16 -13.57
N ASN A 12 41.67 -13.19 -13.66
CA ASN A 12 41.31 -14.58 -13.99
C ASN A 12 40.40 -14.76 -15.24
N GLY A 13 40.74 -14.10 -16.36
CA GLY A 13 40.09 -14.32 -17.65
C GLY A 13 38.70 -13.73 -17.82
N ARG A 14 38.11 -13.09 -16.77
CA ARG A 14 36.87 -12.33 -16.85
C ARG A 14 37.16 -10.84 -16.73
N VAL A 15 36.62 -10.05 -17.67
CA VAL A 15 36.69 -8.59 -17.60
C VAL A 15 35.69 -8.12 -16.53
N ALA A 16 36.17 -7.74 -15.36
CA ALA A 16 35.36 -7.09 -14.35
C ALA A 16 35.23 -5.61 -14.68
N MET A 17 34.04 -5.14 -14.89
CA MET A 17 33.73 -3.73 -15.09
C MET A 17 33.54 -3.07 -13.73
N ASN A 18 34.43 -2.16 -13.35
CA ASN A 18 34.29 -1.31 -12.18
C ASN A 18 33.65 0.01 -12.61
N VAL A 19 32.74 0.52 -11.80
CA VAL A 19 32.02 1.78 -12.00
C VAL A 19 32.25 2.68 -10.79
N GLU A 20 32.34 3.98 -11.03
CA GLU A 20 32.37 4.96 -9.97
C GLU A 20 30.96 5.18 -9.42
N ILE A 21 30.81 5.13 -8.10
CA ILE A 21 29.52 5.21 -7.42
C ILE A 21 29.49 6.38 -6.44
N ASN A 22 28.30 6.93 -6.23
CA ASN A 22 28.04 7.91 -5.17
C ASN A 22 27.74 7.21 -3.85
N GLN A 23 28.73 7.11 -2.96
CA GLN A 23 28.60 6.48 -1.65
C GLN A 23 27.52 7.13 -0.77
N GLN A 24 27.27 8.44 -0.91
CA GLN A 24 26.24 9.14 -0.13
C GLN A 24 24.84 8.57 -0.42
N ARG A 25 24.61 8.04 -1.63
CA ARG A 25 23.33 7.43 -1.99
C ARG A 25 23.16 6.05 -1.36
N ILE A 26 24.25 5.30 -1.16
CA ILE A 26 24.20 4.07 -0.37
C ILE A 26 23.94 4.40 1.10
N ASP A 27 24.66 5.38 1.66
CA ASP A 27 24.46 5.82 3.06
C ASP A 27 23.02 6.31 3.29
N TYR A 28 22.45 7.03 2.33
CA TYR A 28 21.07 7.47 2.37
C TYR A 28 20.10 6.27 2.43
N LEU A 29 20.27 5.26 1.56
CA LEU A 29 19.44 4.06 1.57
C LEU A 29 19.60 3.28 2.88
N LEU A 30 20.82 3.10 3.36
CA LEU A 30 21.08 2.43 4.64
C LEU A 30 20.35 3.14 5.79
N SER A 31 20.42 4.46 5.83
CA SER A 31 19.69 5.27 6.81
C SER A 31 18.17 5.12 6.67
N LEU A 32 17.66 5.14 5.43
CA LEU A 32 16.24 4.97 5.11
C LEU A 32 15.72 3.60 5.59
N TYR A 33 16.50 2.56 5.38
CA TYR A 33 16.12 1.20 5.75
C TYR A 33 16.51 0.82 7.19
N LYS A 34 17.15 1.76 7.94
CA LYS A 34 17.70 1.52 9.29
C LYS A 34 18.63 0.29 9.31
N MET A 35 19.51 0.22 8.33
CA MET A 35 20.52 -0.82 8.17
C MET A 35 21.91 -0.22 8.37
N THR A 36 22.80 -1.02 8.95
CA THR A 36 24.23 -0.73 8.96
C THR A 36 24.91 -1.30 7.70
N ARG A 37 26.17 -0.91 7.46
CA ARG A 37 26.96 -1.53 6.39
C ARG A 37 27.25 -3.02 6.64
N ASP A 38 27.34 -3.42 7.89
CA ASP A 38 27.48 -4.81 8.28
C ASP A 38 26.22 -5.63 8.01
N ASP A 39 25.03 -5.04 8.22
CA ASP A 39 23.76 -5.68 7.84
C ASP A 39 23.67 -5.88 6.32
N LEU A 40 24.05 -4.85 5.55
CA LEU A 40 24.12 -4.95 4.08
C LEU A 40 25.09 -6.05 3.65
N LEU A 41 26.28 -6.10 4.27
CA LEU A 41 27.29 -7.11 3.98
C LEU A 41 26.77 -8.53 4.28
N THR A 42 26.09 -8.69 5.41
CA THR A 42 25.47 -9.96 5.81
C THR A 42 24.47 -10.43 4.77
N GLN A 43 23.57 -9.56 4.33
CA GLN A 43 22.59 -9.88 3.29
C GLN A 43 23.22 -10.19 1.93
N LEU A 44 24.27 -9.46 1.55
CA LEU A 44 25.00 -9.70 0.29
C LEU A 44 25.73 -11.04 0.29
N ASN A 45 26.17 -11.50 1.46
CA ASN A 45 26.90 -12.74 1.63
C ASN A 45 26.01 -13.95 1.90
N GLU A 46 24.71 -13.74 2.13
CA GLU A 46 23.77 -14.84 2.31
C GLU A 46 23.79 -15.78 1.11
N ASN A 47 24.01 -17.08 1.35
CA ASN A 47 24.09 -18.14 0.34
C ASN A 47 25.26 -18.01 -0.67
N ARG A 48 26.38 -17.37 -0.30
CA ARG A 48 27.59 -17.27 -1.12
C ARG A 48 28.75 -18.07 -0.52
N SER A 49 29.42 -18.84 -1.35
CA SER A 49 30.62 -19.55 -0.96
C SER A 49 31.85 -18.64 -0.80
N ARG A 50 31.91 -17.54 -1.55
CA ARG A 50 32.90 -16.48 -1.44
C ARG A 50 32.19 -15.15 -1.18
N GLY A 51 32.34 -14.66 0.04
CA GLY A 51 31.71 -13.42 0.49
C GLY A 51 32.43 -12.17 -0.01
N TYR A 52 31.73 -11.06 0.04
CA TYR A 52 32.28 -9.71 -0.07
C TYR A 52 32.82 -9.25 1.28
N SER A 53 33.69 -8.25 1.25
CA SER A 53 34.23 -7.56 2.43
C SER A 53 33.69 -6.14 2.53
N LEU A 54 33.86 -5.50 3.68
CA LEU A 54 33.51 -4.09 3.85
C LEU A 54 34.27 -3.16 2.89
N SER A 55 35.51 -3.52 2.55
CA SER A 55 36.31 -2.75 1.59
C SER A 55 35.71 -2.75 0.17
N ASP A 56 35.02 -3.84 -0.21
CA ASP A 56 34.33 -3.92 -1.50
C ASP A 56 33.12 -2.97 -1.57
N ILE A 57 32.48 -2.73 -0.43
CA ILE A 57 31.27 -1.89 -0.34
C ILE A 57 31.62 -0.41 -0.15
N ASN A 58 32.73 -0.10 0.54
CA ASN A 58 33.11 1.26 0.92
C ASN A 58 33.89 2.01 -0.15
N GLY A 59 34.32 1.32 -1.21
CA GLY A 59 35.11 1.91 -2.28
C GLY A 59 34.30 2.87 -3.18
N LYS A 60 34.93 3.97 -3.65
CA LYS A 60 34.34 4.81 -4.70
C LYS A 60 34.18 4.05 -6.03
N MET A 61 35.09 3.14 -6.31
CA MET A 61 35.01 2.24 -7.47
C MET A 61 34.47 0.90 -6.99
N MET A 62 33.41 0.43 -7.60
CA MET A 62 32.73 -0.82 -7.24
C MET A 62 32.56 -1.72 -8.47
N ALA A 63 32.71 -3.02 -8.29
CA ALA A 63 32.39 -3.97 -9.33
C ALA A 63 30.90 -3.87 -9.70
N PHE A 64 30.60 -3.73 -10.99
CA PHE A 64 29.21 -3.56 -11.46
C PHE A 64 28.30 -4.73 -11.07
N SER A 65 28.86 -5.94 -10.96
CA SER A 65 28.14 -7.12 -10.45
C SER A 65 27.76 -6.99 -8.98
N LEU A 66 28.63 -6.39 -8.14
CA LEU A 66 28.32 -6.10 -6.74
C LEU A 66 27.24 -5.02 -6.64
N LEU A 67 27.37 -3.94 -7.44
CA LEU A 67 26.36 -2.89 -7.49
C LEU A 67 24.97 -3.44 -7.85
N LYS A 68 24.89 -4.34 -8.83
CA LYS A 68 23.63 -5.04 -9.17
C LYS A 68 23.10 -5.88 -8.01
N ASN A 69 23.95 -6.49 -7.20
CA ASN A 69 23.50 -7.25 -6.04
C ASN A 69 23.01 -6.32 -4.90
N ILE A 70 23.65 -5.17 -4.71
CA ILE A 70 23.14 -4.11 -3.81
C ILE A 70 21.78 -3.62 -4.30
N ASP A 71 21.64 -3.38 -5.60
CA ASP A 71 20.37 -2.91 -6.17
C ASP A 71 19.24 -3.96 -6.08
N LYS A 72 19.54 -5.26 -6.06
CA LYS A 72 18.52 -6.30 -5.75
C LYS A 72 17.96 -6.16 -4.34
N ILE A 73 18.74 -5.61 -3.39
CA ILE A 73 18.29 -5.38 -2.01
C ILE A 73 17.39 -4.15 -1.96
N PHE A 74 17.79 -3.04 -2.58
CA PHE A 74 17.06 -1.76 -2.46
C PHE A 74 16.07 -1.49 -3.59
N GLN A 75 16.27 -2.06 -4.79
CA GLN A 75 15.40 -1.98 -5.98
C GLN A 75 15.13 -0.53 -6.46
N VAL A 76 16.12 0.34 -6.38
CA VAL A 76 16.02 1.75 -6.82
C VAL A 76 16.54 1.99 -8.24
N GLY A 77 17.15 0.98 -8.86
CA GLY A 77 17.80 1.05 -10.17
C GLY A 77 19.27 1.45 -10.10
N VAL A 78 20.09 0.86 -10.98
CA VAL A 78 21.54 1.07 -10.97
C VAL A 78 21.92 2.54 -11.20
N GLU A 79 21.15 3.26 -12.01
CA GLU A 79 21.35 4.66 -12.31
C GLU A 79 21.33 5.56 -11.06
N TYR A 80 20.55 5.18 -10.05
CA TYR A 80 20.49 5.88 -8.80
C TYR A 80 21.86 6.01 -8.13
N TYR A 81 22.65 4.96 -8.10
CA TYR A 81 23.97 4.95 -7.46
C TYR A 81 25.05 5.67 -8.28
N LEU A 82 24.81 5.83 -9.58
CA LEU A 82 25.74 6.48 -10.53
C LEU A 82 25.46 7.99 -10.69
N ASP A 83 24.43 8.51 -10.03
CA ASP A 83 24.09 9.92 -10.08
C ASP A 83 24.81 10.67 -8.95
N PHE A 84 25.70 11.60 -9.32
CA PHE A 84 26.48 12.45 -8.41
C PHE A 84 25.79 13.78 -8.08
N SER A 85 24.58 14.01 -8.54
CA SER A 85 23.79 15.14 -8.07
C SER A 85 23.50 15.06 -6.58
N ALA A 86 23.47 16.22 -5.91
CA ALA A 86 23.19 16.27 -4.48
C ALA A 86 21.81 15.63 -4.18
N ILE A 87 21.76 14.78 -3.17
CA ILE A 87 20.49 14.28 -2.62
C ILE A 87 19.78 15.49 -2.02
N SER A 88 18.70 15.95 -2.69
CA SER A 88 17.93 17.10 -2.19
C SER A 88 17.10 16.68 -0.96
N PRO A 89 17.41 17.19 0.24
CA PRO A 89 16.66 16.83 1.44
C PRO A 89 15.17 17.22 1.36
N LYS A 90 14.85 18.27 0.59
CA LYS A 90 13.46 18.75 0.42
C LYS A 90 12.62 17.91 -0.51
N LYS A 91 13.23 17.15 -1.43
CA LYS A 91 12.52 16.23 -2.34
C LYS A 91 12.51 14.78 -1.86
N SER A 92 13.31 14.45 -0.87
CA SER A 92 13.57 13.09 -0.43
C SER A 92 13.21 12.83 1.04
N SER A 93 12.40 13.69 1.67
CA SER A 93 11.89 13.36 2.99
C SER A 93 10.81 12.29 2.85
N SER A 94 11.26 11.05 2.66
CA SER A 94 10.39 9.88 2.74
C SER A 94 9.58 9.91 4.03
N ILE A 95 8.38 9.37 4.01
CA ILE A 95 7.54 9.14 5.19
C ILE A 95 8.34 8.51 6.34
N PHE A 96 9.34 7.66 6.04
CA PHE A 96 10.22 7.04 7.04
C PHE A 96 11.10 8.05 7.81
N PHE A 97 11.43 9.20 7.23
CA PHE A 97 12.16 10.26 7.91
C PHE A 97 11.27 11.30 8.60
N ARG A 98 10.07 11.50 8.04
CA ARG A 98 9.12 12.46 8.60
C ARG A 98 8.57 12.03 9.96
N LYS A 99 8.47 10.70 10.17
CA LYS A 99 7.98 10.14 11.45
C LYS A 99 8.93 9.10 12.02
N THR A 100 9.41 9.32 13.22
CA THR A 100 10.36 8.44 13.92
C THR A 100 9.76 7.11 14.36
N LYS A 101 8.42 7.00 14.43
CA LYS A 101 7.71 5.81 14.93
C LYS A 101 7.56 4.67 13.91
N PHE A 102 7.59 4.96 12.62
CA PHE A 102 7.29 3.96 11.58
C PHE A 102 8.31 2.86 11.35
N GLY A 103 9.45 2.93 11.80
CA GLY A 103 10.47 2.09 11.21
C GLY A 103 10.71 0.75 11.87
N SER A 104 10.15 0.48 13.05
CA SER A 104 10.51 -0.71 13.83
C SER A 104 9.77 -1.98 13.40
N ASN A 105 8.56 -1.87 12.87
CA ASN A 105 7.70 -3.03 12.57
C ASN A 105 7.57 -3.35 11.07
N LEU A 106 8.05 -2.47 10.17
CA LEU A 106 7.95 -2.72 8.74
C LEU A 106 9.10 -3.61 8.25
N ASN A 107 8.76 -4.71 7.59
CA ASN A 107 9.74 -5.55 6.93
C ASN A 107 10.33 -4.88 5.66
N MET A 108 11.38 -5.49 5.10
CA MET A 108 12.10 -4.92 3.95
C MET A 108 11.19 -4.75 2.73
N GLU A 109 10.29 -5.71 2.48
CA GLU A 109 9.39 -5.63 1.32
C GLU A 109 8.37 -4.50 1.48
N ALA A 110 7.82 -4.29 2.68
CA ALA A 110 6.93 -3.16 2.97
C ALA A 110 7.63 -1.81 2.73
N LYS A 111 8.87 -1.66 3.24
CA LYS A 111 9.67 -0.45 3.02
C LYS A 111 9.92 -0.18 1.53
N ARG A 112 10.28 -1.21 0.75
CA ARG A 112 10.47 -1.09 -0.70
C ARG A 112 9.19 -0.64 -1.41
N ARG A 113 8.03 -1.21 -1.02
CA ARG A 113 6.74 -0.85 -1.60
C ARG A 113 6.40 0.60 -1.34
N VAL A 114 6.48 1.04 -0.10
CA VAL A 114 6.22 2.45 0.25
C VAL A 114 7.16 3.36 -0.53
N GLN A 115 8.47 3.09 -0.54
CA GLN A 115 9.43 3.89 -1.30
C GLN A 115 9.11 3.94 -2.80
N SER A 116 8.74 2.82 -3.41
CA SER A 116 8.38 2.80 -4.83
C SER A 116 7.16 3.67 -5.13
N PHE A 117 6.18 3.70 -4.25
CA PHE A 117 5.00 4.55 -4.40
C PHE A 117 5.29 6.04 -4.11
N GLU A 118 6.20 6.36 -3.20
CA GLU A 118 6.67 7.74 -3.01
C GLU A 118 7.38 8.27 -4.27
N MET A 119 8.20 7.43 -4.91
CA MET A 119 8.83 7.77 -6.18
C MET A 119 7.79 7.97 -7.28
N LEU A 120 6.81 7.05 -7.39
CA LEU A 120 5.71 7.18 -8.32
C LEU A 120 4.91 8.46 -8.08
N LYS A 121 4.59 8.78 -6.81
CA LYS A 121 3.90 10.03 -6.46
C LYS A 121 4.66 11.27 -6.95
N SER A 122 5.97 11.28 -6.72
CA SER A 122 6.83 12.38 -7.19
C SER A 122 6.84 12.48 -8.72
N GLU A 123 6.79 11.36 -9.43
CA GLU A 123 6.72 11.30 -10.89
C GLU A 123 5.37 11.84 -11.40
N LEU A 124 4.26 11.45 -10.79
CA LEU A 124 2.92 11.93 -11.15
C LEU A 124 2.78 13.44 -10.90
N ASP A 125 3.32 13.94 -9.78
CA ASP A 125 3.34 15.38 -9.50
C ASP A 125 4.15 16.16 -10.56
N ALA A 126 5.25 15.56 -11.04
CA ALA A 126 6.05 16.14 -12.10
C ALA A 126 5.28 16.19 -13.43
N TYR A 127 4.45 15.17 -13.75
CA TYR A 127 3.64 15.18 -14.97
C TYR A 127 2.66 16.35 -14.98
N TRP A 128 1.92 16.57 -13.90
CA TRP A 128 1.00 17.70 -13.79
C TRP A 128 1.73 19.05 -13.88
N LYS A 129 2.86 19.16 -13.18
CA LYS A 129 3.67 20.38 -13.23
C LYS A 129 4.22 20.67 -14.64
N LEU A 130 4.67 19.64 -15.36
CA LEU A 130 5.19 19.78 -16.72
C LEU A 130 4.06 20.03 -17.75
N SER A 131 2.83 19.62 -17.44
CA SER A 131 1.65 19.93 -18.24
C SER A 131 1.07 21.32 -17.96
N ASP A 132 1.65 22.08 -17.04
CA ASP A 132 1.15 23.39 -16.57
C ASP A 132 -0.30 23.33 -16.03
N ILE A 133 -0.66 22.21 -15.42
CA ILE A 133 -1.99 21.98 -14.85
C ILE A 133 -1.88 21.88 -13.34
N SER A 134 -2.69 22.70 -12.65
CA SER A 134 -2.84 22.65 -11.19
C SER A 134 -3.98 21.73 -10.79
N ILE A 135 -3.67 20.67 -10.04
CA ILE A 135 -4.70 19.81 -9.47
C ILE A 135 -5.34 20.53 -8.27
N PRO A 136 -6.68 20.56 -8.20
CA PRO A 136 -7.38 21.11 -7.06
C PRO A 136 -6.97 20.40 -5.76
N LYS A 137 -6.80 21.17 -4.69
CA LYS A 137 -6.57 20.60 -3.36
C LYS A 137 -7.88 20.01 -2.85
N LEU A 138 -7.77 18.93 -2.10
CA LEU A 138 -8.90 18.34 -1.41
C LEU A 138 -9.59 19.40 -0.55
N SER A 139 -10.89 19.62 -0.78
CA SER A 139 -11.69 20.67 -0.14
C SER A 139 -12.00 20.35 1.33
N VAL A 140 -12.00 19.07 1.70
CA VAL A 140 -12.27 18.61 3.06
C VAL A 140 -10.96 18.44 3.81
N HIS A 141 -10.93 18.97 5.04
CA HIS A 141 -9.88 18.74 6.01
C HIS A 141 -10.52 18.51 7.37
N LEU A 142 -10.16 17.41 8.01
CA LEU A 142 -10.63 17.01 9.33
C LEU A 142 -9.48 16.99 10.33
N THR A 143 -9.82 16.99 11.60
CA THR A 143 -8.89 16.88 12.71
C THR A 143 -9.29 15.75 13.66
N ILE A 144 -8.37 15.29 14.48
CA ILE A 144 -8.66 14.24 15.49
C ILE A 144 -9.63 14.70 16.58
N GLN A 145 -9.94 16.01 16.66
CA GLN A 145 -10.94 16.57 17.56
C GLN A 145 -12.36 16.48 16.99
N ASP A 146 -12.49 16.32 15.67
CA ASP A 146 -13.78 16.10 15.03
C ASP A 146 -14.31 14.71 15.39
N ASP A 147 -15.61 14.63 15.67
CA ASP A 147 -16.25 13.33 15.93
C ASP A 147 -16.21 12.45 14.67
N PRO A 148 -15.64 11.22 14.74
CA PRO A 148 -15.48 10.36 13.58
C PRO A 148 -16.80 9.95 12.92
N TYR A 149 -17.88 9.79 13.69
CA TYR A 149 -19.20 9.43 13.15
C TYR A 149 -19.78 10.60 12.34
N GLN A 150 -19.85 11.80 12.93
CA GLN A 150 -20.35 12.97 12.23
C GLN A 150 -19.50 13.32 11.00
N SER A 151 -18.19 13.18 11.13
CA SER A 151 -17.25 13.35 10.03
C SER A 151 -17.51 12.36 8.90
N ALA A 152 -17.71 11.09 9.23
CA ALA A 152 -18.01 10.04 8.26
C ALA A 152 -19.32 10.34 7.50
N LEU A 153 -20.41 10.69 8.19
CA LEU A 153 -21.68 11.03 7.56
C LEU A 153 -21.54 12.24 6.62
N LYS A 154 -20.85 13.29 7.07
CA LYS A 154 -20.62 14.52 6.28
C LYS A 154 -19.92 14.25 4.96
N VAL A 155 -18.95 13.35 4.93
CA VAL A 155 -18.14 13.10 3.72
C VAL A 155 -18.68 11.98 2.83
N ARG A 156 -19.68 11.20 3.31
CA ARG A 156 -20.27 10.10 2.49
C ARG A 156 -20.80 10.59 1.15
N GLU A 157 -21.40 11.78 1.08
CA GLU A 157 -21.93 12.32 -0.18
C GLU A 157 -20.83 12.48 -1.24
N LEU A 158 -19.62 12.84 -0.82
CA LEU A 158 -18.47 13.03 -1.71
C LEU A 158 -17.75 11.73 -2.09
N PHE A 159 -17.61 10.81 -1.13
CA PHE A 159 -16.69 9.67 -1.26
C PHE A 159 -17.34 8.30 -1.32
N TYR A 160 -18.60 8.16 -0.85
CA TYR A 160 -19.27 6.86 -0.87
C TYR A 160 -19.85 6.56 -2.26
N PRO A 161 -19.75 5.32 -2.78
CA PRO A 161 -20.35 4.94 -4.06
C PRO A 161 -21.87 5.19 -4.09
N ARG A 162 -22.34 5.89 -5.11
CA ARG A 162 -23.79 6.18 -5.25
C ARG A 162 -24.62 4.95 -5.56
N ASN A 163 -24.09 4.10 -6.46
CA ASN A 163 -24.71 2.84 -6.84
C ASN A 163 -24.00 1.73 -6.08
N VAL A 164 -24.58 1.29 -4.98
CA VAL A 164 -23.98 0.23 -4.16
C VAL A 164 -24.04 -1.09 -4.92
N ALA A 165 -22.90 -1.50 -5.45
CA ALA A 165 -22.75 -2.80 -6.10
C ALA A 165 -22.86 -3.93 -5.07
N LYS A 166 -23.59 -5.01 -5.41
CA LYS A 166 -23.76 -6.16 -4.50
C LYS A 166 -22.45 -6.94 -4.28
N LYS A 167 -21.55 -6.94 -5.28
CA LYS A 167 -20.26 -7.64 -5.17
C LYS A 167 -19.20 -6.72 -4.57
N ASP A 168 -18.49 -7.23 -3.60
CA ASP A 168 -17.44 -6.47 -2.89
C ASP A 168 -16.37 -5.88 -3.85
N ARG A 169 -15.98 -6.64 -4.89
CA ARG A 169 -15.01 -6.15 -5.89
C ARG A 169 -15.54 -4.96 -6.69
N ASP A 170 -16.79 -5.01 -7.08
CA ASP A 170 -17.41 -3.94 -7.88
C ASP A 170 -17.60 -2.70 -7.00
N PHE A 171 -17.99 -2.89 -5.73
CA PHE A 171 -18.05 -1.81 -4.75
C PHE A 171 -16.67 -1.16 -4.54
N LEU A 172 -15.61 -1.96 -4.35
CA LEU A 172 -14.24 -1.43 -4.21
C LEU A 172 -13.84 -0.60 -5.44
N LYS A 173 -14.16 -1.09 -6.64
CA LYS A 173 -13.87 -0.36 -7.88
C LYS A 173 -14.60 0.99 -7.94
N GLU A 174 -15.89 1.02 -7.60
CA GLU A 174 -16.67 2.27 -7.56
C GLU A 174 -16.14 3.20 -6.46
N PHE A 175 -15.73 2.69 -5.32
CA PHE A 175 -15.13 3.50 -4.25
C PHE A 175 -13.81 4.13 -4.71
N ILE A 176 -12.92 3.37 -5.37
CA ILE A 176 -11.70 3.89 -5.98
C ILE A 176 -12.02 4.99 -7.00
N ASN A 177 -13.04 4.81 -7.84
CA ASN A 177 -13.46 5.81 -8.81
C ASN A 177 -14.01 7.07 -8.14
N LYS A 178 -14.74 6.91 -7.03
CA LYS A 178 -15.26 8.03 -6.24
C LYS A 178 -14.14 8.89 -5.64
N LEU A 179 -13.08 8.25 -5.19
CA LEU A 179 -11.87 8.95 -4.73
C LEU A 179 -11.13 9.64 -5.89
N ALA A 180 -11.11 9.02 -7.07
CA ALA A 180 -10.55 9.60 -8.27
C ALA A 180 -11.26 10.91 -8.69
N GLU A 181 -12.59 11.02 -8.52
CA GLU A 181 -13.35 12.25 -8.75
C GLU A 181 -12.88 13.42 -7.85
N GLN A 182 -12.25 13.10 -6.72
CA GLN A 182 -11.69 14.06 -5.77
C GLN A 182 -10.16 14.20 -5.88
N TYR A 183 -9.59 13.78 -7.01
CA TYR A 183 -8.16 13.84 -7.30
C TYR A 183 -7.28 13.06 -6.31
N ILE A 184 -7.81 11.97 -5.75
CA ILE A 184 -7.06 11.05 -4.90
C ILE A 184 -6.63 9.85 -5.74
N TYR A 185 -5.34 9.60 -5.81
CA TYR A 185 -4.80 8.38 -6.39
C TYR A 185 -5.06 7.19 -5.47
N VAL A 186 -5.54 6.10 -6.03
CA VAL A 186 -5.58 4.81 -5.32
C VAL A 186 -4.83 3.78 -6.15
N PHE A 187 -3.80 3.20 -5.56
CA PHE A 187 -3.00 2.14 -6.16
C PHE A 187 -3.15 0.86 -5.39
N GLU A 188 -3.43 -0.20 -6.10
CA GLU A 188 -3.48 -1.54 -5.57
C GLU A 188 -2.23 -2.31 -6.00
N PHE A 189 -1.45 -2.85 -5.05
CA PHE A 189 -0.35 -3.74 -5.38
C PHE A 189 -0.69 -5.19 -5.08
N VAL A 190 -0.30 -6.06 -5.99
CA VAL A 190 -0.53 -7.51 -5.91
C VAL A 190 0.82 -8.17 -5.64
N GLU A 191 0.88 -9.02 -4.63
CA GLU A 191 2.05 -9.83 -4.34
C GLU A 191 1.82 -11.27 -4.81
N THR A 192 2.85 -11.84 -5.41
CA THR A 192 2.81 -13.24 -5.81
C THR A 192 3.07 -14.13 -4.59
N TRP A 193 2.31 -15.19 -4.46
CA TRP A 193 2.35 -16.13 -3.33
C TRP A 193 3.69 -16.86 -3.16
N ASN A 194 4.54 -16.90 -4.19
CA ASN A 194 5.85 -17.55 -4.18
C ASN A 194 7.00 -16.63 -3.72
N LYS A 195 6.72 -15.40 -3.26
CA LYS A 195 7.75 -14.54 -2.67
C LYS A 195 8.19 -15.05 -1.31
N LYS A 196 9.50 -14.96 -1.04
CA LYS A 196 10.08 -15.30 0.28
C LYS A 196 9.52 -14.46 1.42
N GLU A 197 9.27 -13.20 1.16
CA GLU A 197 8.77 -12.24 2.13
C GLU A 197 7.66 -11.39 1.49
N LEU A 198 6.53 -11.33 2.13
CA LEU A 198 5.43 -10.45 1.75
C LEU A 198 5.48 -9.16 2.58
N ALA A 199 5.10 -8.04 1.98
CA ALA A 199 4.99 -6.78 2.71
C ALA A 199 3.98 -6.92 3.86
N ASN A 200 4.39 -6.53 5.06
CA ASN A 200 3.55 -6.58 6.26
C ASN A 200 2.74 -5.28 6.46
N ILE A 201 2.21 -4.73 5.38
CA ILE A 201 1.28 -3.60 5.37
C ILE A 201 0.01 -3.99 4.61
N ASP A 202 -1.12 -3.44 5.02
CA ASP A 202 -2.40 -3.59 4.32
C ASP A 202 -2.71 -2.38 3.43
N GLY A 203 -2.34 -1.19 3.88
CA GLY A 203 -2.46 0.06 3.16
C GLY A 203 -1.45 1.09 3.65
N ALA A 204 -1.44 2.24 2.99
CA ALA A 204 -0.70 3.43 3.40
C ALA A 204 -1.25 4.67 2.71
N PHE A 205 -1.39 5.76 3.44
CA PHE A 205 -1.59 7.08 2.87
C PHE A 205 -0.23 7.76 2.64
N ILE A 206 0.00 8.23 1.43
CA ILE A 206 1.18 9.00 1.02
C ILE A 206 0.69 10.40 0.59
N GLY A 207 0.98 11.38 1.42
CA GLY A 207 0.49 12.74 1.21
C GLY A 207 0.98 13.40 -0.10
N PRO A 208 0.22 14.33 -0.64
CA PRO A 208 -1.03 14.84 -0.09
C PRO A 208 -2.30 14.07 -0.53
N ASN A 209 -2.24 13.17 -1.51
CA ASN A 209 -3.43 12.61 -2.16
C ASN A 209 -3.20 11.24 -2.81
N MET A 210 -2.39 10.38 -2.21
CA MET A 210 -2.20 9.01 -2.71
C MET A 210 -2.49 7.98 -1.61
N ILE A 211 -3.32 7.01 -1.92
CA ILE A 211 -3.59 5.84 -1.09
C ILE A 211 -3.06 4.60 -1.80
N VAL A 212 -2.36 3.76 -1.07
CA VAL A 212 -1.81 2.50 -1.56
C VAL A 212 -2.49 1.36 -0.80
N LEU A 213 -2.98 0.36 -1.52
CA LEU A 213 -3.65 -0.81 -0.95
C LEU A 213 -2.91 -2.09 -1.33
N LYS A 214 -2.76 -2.99 -0.39
CA LYS A 214 -2.36 -4.35 -0.67
C LYS A 214 -3.57 -5.17 -1.10
N ARG A 215 -3.49 -5.85 -2.26
CA ARG A 215 -4.48 -6.82 -2.65
C ARG A 215 -4.59 -7.93 -1.60
N GLN A 216 -5.76 -8.02 -1.00
CA GLN A 216 -6.09 -9.04 -0.02
C GLN A 216 -6.87 -10.18 -0.67
N LYS A 217 -6.95 -11.31 0.00
CA LYS A 217 -7.84 -12.40 -0.41
C LYS A 217 -9.32 -12.04 -0.20
N SER A 218 -9.61 -11.12 0.71
CA SER A 218 -10.95 -10.60 1.01
C SER A 218 -11.06 -9.14 0.57
N PHE A 219 -11.94 -8.86 -0.37
CA PHE A 219 -12.25 -7.48 -0.80
C PHE A 219 -12.85 -6.63 0.34
N LYS A 220 -13.58 -7.24 1.29
CA LYS A 220 -14.10 -6.51 2.46
C LYS A 220 -12.98 -5.94 3.32
N ARG A 221 -11.84 -6.65 3.44
CA ARG A 221 -10.67 -6.12 4.13
C ARG A 221 -10.07 -4.93 3.37
N GLU A 222 -9.95 -5.03 2.05
CA GLU A 222 -9.47 -3.92 1.23
C GLU A 222 -10.39 -2.69 1.29
N ILE A 223 -11.72 -2.90 1.27
CA ILE A 223 -12.72 -1.83 1.40
C ILE A 223 -12.55 -1.12 2.73
N PHE A 224 -12.41 -1.87 3.81
CA PHE A 224 -12.20 -1.28 5.14
C PHE A 224 -10.87 -0.53 5.21
N THR A 225 -9.78 -1.12 4.68
CA THR A 225 -8.48 -0.45 4.59
C THR A 225 -8.57 0.83 3.76
N LEU A 226 -9.29 0.82 2.61
CA LEU A 226 -9.46 2.04 1.80
C LEU A 226 -10.20 3.14 2.57
N ALA A 227 -11.24 2.79 3.31
CA ALA A 227 -11.96 3.75 4.15
C ALA A 227 -11.10 4.28 5.31
N HIS A 228 -10.25 3.44 5.89
CA HIS A 228 -9.28 3.80 6.93
C HIS A 228 -8.21 4.78 6.38
N GLU A 229 -7.60 4.46 5.24
CA GLU A 229 -6.61 5.33 4.59
C GLU A 229 -7.24 6.65 4.08
N LEU A 230 -8.54 6.65 3.75
CA LEU A 230 -9.28 7.89 3.50
C LEU A 230 -9.32 8.75 4.77
N GLY A 231 -9.51 8.16 5.95
CA GLY A 231 -9.41 8.87 7.23
C GLY A 231 -8.07 9.59 7.38
N HIS A 232 -6.95 8.89 7.16
CA HIS A 232 -5.59 9.47 7.16
C HIS A 232 -5.45 10.61 6.12
N CYS A 233 -5.99 10.42 4.93
CA CYS A 233 -5.98 11.42 3.87
C CYS A 233 -6.73 12.70 4.29
N LEU A 234 -7.89 12.58 4.92
CA LEU A 234 -8.71 13.70 5.38
C LEU A 234 -8.10 14.42 6.59
N LEU A 235 -7.41 13.69 7.47
CA LEU A 235 -6.62 14.24 8.57
C LEU A 235 -5.29 14.82 8.09
N ARG A 236 -4.83 14.48 6.89
CA ARG A 236 -3.48 14.75 6.37
C ARG A 236 -2.37 14.19 7.27
N GLU A 237 -2.65 13.05 7.88
CA GLU A 237 -1.74 12.35 8.79
C GLU A 237 -1.27 11.04 8.16
N GLU A 238 0.01 10.96 7.83
CA GLU A 238 0.63 9.76 7.25
C GLU A 238 0.99 8.78 8.36
N GLU A 239 0.33 7.65 8.42
CA GLU A 239 0.72 6.50 9.25
C GLU A 239 0.74 5.23 8.38
N ILE A 240 1.51 4.23 8.79
CA ILE A 240 1.61 2.95 8.11
C ILE A 240 1.50 1.87 9.17
N GLU A 241 0.36 1.25 9.25
CA GLU A 241 0.13 0.13 10.15
C GLU A 241 -0.59 -1.02 9.43
N ALA A 242 -0.41 -2.23 9.92
CA ALA A 242 -1.23 -3.35 9.52
C ALA A 242 -2.48 -3.39 10.40
N LEU A 243 -3.64 -3.50 9.78
CA LEU A 243 -4.91 -3.61 10.50
C LEU A 243 -4.95 -4.93 11.28
N ASP A 244 -4.88 -4.84 12.61
CA ASP A 244 -4.91 -5.99 13.53
C ASP A 244 -6.21 -6.01 14.35
N LEU A 245 -7.30 -6.47 13.75
CA LEU A 245 -8.62 -6.60 14.40
C LEU A 245 -8.57 -7.43 15.69
N PRO A 246 -7.86 -8.58 15.77
CA PRO A 246 -7.72 -9.33 17.01
C PRO A 246 -7.04 -8.57 18.14
N SER A 247 -6.00 -7.79 17.85
CA SER A 247 -5.34 -6.95 18.86
C SER A 247 -6.27 -5.84 19.34
N MET A 248 -7.07 -5.25 18.45
CA MET A 248 -8.09 -4.26 18.82
C MET A 248 -9.13 -4.84 19.76
N ALA A 249 -9.66 -6.04 19.49
CA ALA A 249 -10.60 -6.72 20.36
C ALA A 249 -9.99 -7.08 21.74
N ALA A 250 -8.69 -7.33 21.81
CA ALA A 250 -7.96 -7.59 23.06
C ALA A 250 -7.57 -6.33 23.84
N GLY A 251 -7.97 -5.12 23.37
CA GLY A 251 -7.64 -3.85 24.02
C GLY A 251 -6.22 -3.37 23.72
N GLY A 252 -5.65 -3.74 22.57
CA GLY A 252 -4.35 -3.27 22.10
C GLY A 252 -4.29 -1.73 22.03
N SER A 253 -3.13 -1.16 22.40
CA SER A 253 -2.93 0.29 22.39
C SER A 253 -2.73 0.79 20.97
N LEU A 254 -3.67 1.57 20.46
CA LEU A 254 -3.59 2.31 19.21
C LEU A 254 -3.23 3.77 19.47
N THR A 255 -2.63 4.44 18.49
CA THR A 255 -2.50 5.89 18.53
C THR A 255 -3.88 6.55 18.45
N ALA A 256 -4.01 7.81 18.88
CA ALA A 256 -5.26 8.54 18.77
C ALA A 256 -5.73 8.67 17.31
N VAL A 257 -4.78 8.85 16.39
CA VAL A 257 -5.04 8.93 14.94
C VAL A 257 -5.57 7.60 14.41
N GLU A 258 -4.91 6.48 14.73
CA GLU A 258 -5.33 5.15 14.30
C GLU A 258 -6.73 4.78 14.83
N LYS A 259 -7.00 5.11 16.10
CA LYS A 259 -8.32 4.91 16.67
C LYS A 259 -9.38 5.72 15.93
N TRP A 260 -9.09 7.00 15.68
CA TRP A 260 -9.99 7.88 14.94
C TRP A 260 -10.26 7.35 13.53
N CYS A 261 -9.22 6.94 12.79
CA CYS A 261 -9.36 6.41 11.43
C CYS A 261 -10.14 5.10 11.40
N ASN A 262 -9.96 4.22 12.39
CA ASN A 262 -10.73 2.98 12.51
C ASN A 262 -12.21 3.26 12.81
N ASP A 263 -12.51 4.20 13.72
CA ASP A 263 -13.87 4.61 14.03
C ASP A 263 -14.54 5.29 12.83
N PHE A 264 -13.82 6.18 12.15
CA PHE A 264 -14.25 6.83 10.92
C PHE A 264 -14.57 5.80 9.82
N ALA A 265 -13.68 4.86 9.55
CA ALA A 265 -13.86 3.85 8.51
C ALA A 265 -15.10 2.99 8.78
N PHE A 266 -15.28 2.56 10.03
CA PHE A 266 -16.45 1.80 10.45
C PHE A 266 -17.73 2.61 10.23
N CYS A 267 -17.80 3.83 10.74
CA CYS A 267 -18.96 4.70 10.61
C CYS A 267 -19.25 5.07 9.14
N PHE A 268 -18.20 5.32 8.36
CA PHE A 268 -18.30 5.63 6.94
C PHE A 268 -18.93 4.48 6.14
N LEU A 269 -18.54 3.24 6.41
CA LEU A 269 -19.09 2.08 5.73
C LEU A 269 -20.49 1.72 6.24
N MET A 270 -20.72 1.77 7.54
CA MET A 270 -22.02 1.45 8.14
C MET A 270 -23.11 2.47 7.76
N GLY A 271 -22.79 3.76 7.78
CA GLY A 271 -23.75 4.81 7.48
C GLY A 271 -25.02 4.68 8.30
N ASP A 272 -26.18 4.75 7.63
CA ASP A 272 -27.51 4.67 8.29
C ASP A 272 -27.75 3.32 9.00
N LYS A 273 -26.99 2.26 8.63
CA LYS A 273 -27.08 0.97 9.28
C LYS A 273 -26.46 0.93 10.68
N LEU A 274 -25.69 1.95 11.05
CA LEU A 274 -25.05 2.00 12.36
C LEU A 274 -26.08 2.01 13.50
N SER A 275 -27.15 2.81 13.37
CA SER A 275 -28.21 2.86 14.39
C SER A 275 -28.91 1.51 14.58
N GLU A 276 -29.11 0.76 13.49
CA GLU A 276 -29.71 -0.57 13.52
C GLU A 276 -28.73 -1.60 14.14
N PHE A 277 -27.43 -1.47 13.84
CA PHE A 277 -26.38 -2.31 14.44
C PHE A 277 -26.25 -2.06 15.94
N ASP A 278 -26.39 -0.83 16.38
CA ASP A 278 -26.32 -0.46 17.79
C ASP A 278 -27.45 -1.03 18.66
N LEU A 279 -28.54 -1.49 18.04
CA LEU A 279 -29.61 -2.24 18.71
C LEU A 279 -29.21 -3.68 19.12
N ILE A 280 -28.03 -4.17 18.74
CA ILE A 280 -27.47 -5.37 19.33
C ILE A 280 -26.95 -5.00 20.71
N GLU A 281 -27.60 -5.47 21.77
CA GLU A 281 -27.20 -5.16 23.16
C GLU A 281 -26.17 -6.15 23.69
N HIS A 282 -26.49 -7.46 23.61
CA HIS A 282 -25.65 -8.54 24.10
C HIS A 282 -25.65 -9.70 23.11
N ALA A 283 -24.60 -9.80 22.27
CA ALA A 283 -24.49 -10.91 21.34
C ALA A 283 -24.23 -12.26 22.01
N ASP A 284 -23.72 -12.26 23.26
CA ASP A 284 -23.48 -13.47 24.05
C ASP A 284 -24.79 -14.15 24.50
N ASP A 285 -25.90 -13.46 24.49
CA ASP A 285 -27.21 -13.97 24.91
C ASP A 285 -27.87 -14.86 23.85
N THR A 286 -27.33 -14.91 22.63
CA THR A 286 -27.81 -15.77 21.57
C THR A 286 -26.89 -16.96 21.34
N ASN A 287 -27.44 -18.12 21.02
CA ASN A 287 -26.67 -19.36 20.79
C ASN A 287 -25.75 -19.27 19.56
N ASP A 288 -26.02 -18.39 18.64
CA ASP A 288 -25.32 -18.19 17.39
C ASP A 288 -24.59 -16.85 17.32
N TYR A 289 -24.55 -16.10 18.42
CA TYR A 289 -23.88 -14.79 18.53
C TYR A 289 -24.39 -13.76 17.51
N GLU A 290 -25.71 -13.72 17.28
CA GLU A 290 -26.36 -12.80 16.33
C GLU A 290 -25.88 -12.98 14.86
N ARG A 291 -25.51 -14.19 14.47
CA ARG A 291 -24.90 -14.50 13.15
C ARG A 291 -25.72 -13.95 11.98
N ASP A 292 -27.02 -14.17 11.96
CA ASP A 292 -27.87 -13.73 10.85
C ASP A 292 -27.88 -12.20 10.70
N ARG A 293 -27.90 -11.46 11.83
CA ARG A 293 -27.81 -9.99 11.81
C ARG A 293 -26.44 -9.53 11.34
N ILE A 294 -25.37 -10.17 11.81
CA ILE A 294 -24.00 -9.88 11.39
C ILE A 294 -23.82 -10.16 9.90
N ASP A 295 -24.37 -11.24 9.35
CA ASP A 295 -24.32 -11.56 7.94
C ASP A 295 -25.10 -10.53 7.09
N TYR A 296 -26.24 -10.09 7.58
CA TYR A 296 -27.00 -9.00 6.97
C TYR A 296 -26.19 -7.70 6.90
N PHE A 297 -25.65 -7.22 8.03
CA PHE A 297 -24.82 -6.01 8.04
C PHE A 297 -23.59 -6.15 7.16
N SER A 298 -22.88 -7.29 7.24
CA SER A 298 -21.71 -7.55 6.42
C SER A 298 -22.01 -7.50 4.92
N SER A 299 -23.19 -7.97 4.51
CA SER A 299 -23.62 -7.94 3.11
C SER A 299 -24.08 -6.55 2.66
N ALA A 300 -24.75 -5.81 3.54
CA ALA A 300 -25.31 -4.50 3.23
C ALA A 300 -24.26 -3.37 3.23
N THR A 301 -23.18 -3.51 4.02
CA THR A 301 -22.21 -2.43 4.26
C THR A 301 -20.78 -2.75 3.75
N HIS A 302 -20.56 -3.95 3.24
CA HIS A 302 -19.24 -4.46 2.85
C HIS A 302 -18.20 -4.52 4.00
N VAL A 303 -18.62 -4.34 5.25
CA VAL A 303 -17.79 -4.58 6.44
C VAL A 303 -17.65 -6.08 6.68
N SER A 304 -16.46 -6.56 7.01
CA SER A 304 -16.27 -7.98 7.30
C SER A 304 -16.96 -8.41 8.59
N ARG A 305 -17.46 -9.66 8.63
CA ARG A 305 -18.05 -10.23 9.87
C ARG A 305 -17.12 -10.10 11.06
N LEU A 306 -15.83 -10.36 10.86
CA LEU A 306 -14.83 -10.22 11.94
C LEU A 306 -14.74 -8.79 12.44
N ALA A 307 -14.77 -7.78 11.57
CA ALA A 307 -14.76 -6.37 11.98
C ALA A 307 -16.02 -5.99 12.77
N LEU A 308 -17.19 -6.49 12.36
CA LEU A 308 -18.45 -6.28 13.10
C LEU A 308 -18.37 -6.90 14.51
N TYR A 309 -17.92 -8.15 14.64
CA TYR A 309 -17.73 -8.78 15.94
C TYR A 309 -16.66 -8.06 16.78
N THR A 310 -15.56 -7.63 16.18
CA THR A 310 -14.56 -6.80 16.87
C THR A 310 -15.20 -5.55 17.47
N ARG A 311 -16.09 -4.91 16.73
CA ARG A 311 -16.82 -3.73 17.22
C ARG A 311 -17.73 -4.03 18.40
N LEU A 312 -18.42 -5.19 18.40
CA LEU A 312 -19.24 -5.62 19.53
C LEU A 312 -18.40 -5.85 20.80
N VAL A 313 -17.19 -6.44 20.65
CA VAL A 313 -16.28 -6.60 21.79
C VAL A 313 -15.82 -5.25 22.33
N MET A 314 -15.40 -4.33 21.45
CA MET A 314 -14.97 -2.99 21.84
C MET A 314 -16.09 -2.19 22.52
N ALA A 315 -17.35 -2.44 22.14
CA ALA A 315 -18.54 -1.86 22.75
C ALA A 315 -19.04 -2.61 23.99
N HIS A 316 -18.30 -3.63 24.48
CA HIS A 316 -18.69 -4.50 25.60
C HIS A 316 -20.03 -5.24 25.39
N LYS A 317 -20.43 -5.46 24.14
CA LYS A 317 -21.65 -6.19 23.75
C LYS A 317 -21.38 -7.67 23.44
N MET A 318 -20.13 -8.10 23.51
CA MET A 318 -19.65 -9.48 23.36
C MET A 318 -18.42 -9.69 24.20
N SER A 319 -18.32 -10.86 24.85
CA SER A 319 -17.13 -11.25 25.62
C SER A 319 -15.96 -11.62 24.69
N ASN A 320 -14.73 -11.38 25.13
CA ASN A 320 -13.56 -11.78 24.35
C ASN A 320 -13.47 -13.31 24.20
N ALA A 321 -13.95 -14.09 25.17
CA ALA A 321 -13.98 -15.56 25.09
C ALA A 321 -14.84 -16.04 23.91
N HIS A 322 -16.06 -15.53 23.78
CA HIS A 322 -16.96 -15.86 22.67
C HIS A 322 -16.46 -15.30 21.33
N TYR A 323 -15.87 -14.12 21.33
CA TYR A 323 -15.20 -13.59 20.12
C TYR A 323 -14.13 -14.53 19.59
N GLN A 324 -13.29 -15.14 20.46
CA GLN A 324 -12.27 -16.09 20.01
C GLN A 324 -12.89 -17.36 19.39
N LEU A 325 -14.03 -17.84 19.89
CA LEU A 325 -14.75 -18.95 19.29
C LEU A 325 -15.28 -18.62 17.89
N VAL A 326 -15.94 -17.46 17.77
CA VAL A 326 -16.47 -16.98 16.48
C VAL A 326 -15.32 -16.74 15.48
N ARG A 327 -14.22 -16.15 15.93
CA ARG A 327 -13.03 -15.94 15.11
C ARG A 327 -12.48 -17.26 14.59
N ALA A 328 -12.32 -18.26 15.44
CA ALA A 328 -11.81 -19.58 15.04
C ALA A 328 -12.71 -20.25 13.98
N ASP A 329 -14.04 -20.12 14.11
CA ASP A 329 -15.00 -20.61 13.11
C ASP A 329 -14.88 -19.84 11.78
N LEU A 330 -14.81 -18.51 11.82
CA LEU A 330 -14.63 -17.69 10.62
C LEU A 330 -13.31 -17.97 9.91
N ASP A 331 -12.23 -18.15 10.65
CA ASP A 331 -10.91 -18.51 10.12
C ASP A 331 -10.95 -19.90 9.46
N ALA A 332 -11.62 -20.87 10.08
CA ALA A 332 -11.80 -22.20 9.50
C ALA A 332 -12.64 -22.17 8.22
N GLN A 333 -13.71 -21.37 8.16
CA GLN A 333 -14.51 -21.17 6.96
C GLN A 333 -13.66 -20.54 5.85
N TYR A 334 -12.87 -19.55 6.18
CA TYR A 334 -11.99 -18.86 5.25
C TYR A 334 -10.90 -19.77 4.67
N GLN A 335 -10.27 -20.61 5.50
CA GLN A 335 -9.29 -21.59 5.02
C GLN A 335 -9.92 -22.62 4.06
N ARG A 336 -11.13 -23.08 4.34
CA ARG A 336 -11.86 -23.98 3.43
C ARG A 336 -12.10 -23.34 2.07
N MET A 337 -12.51 -22.07 2.03
CA MET A 337 -12.69 -21.33 0.77
C MET A 337 -11.37 -21.21 -0.01
N ILE A 338 -10.27 -20.83 0.66
CA ILE A 338 -8.94 -20.71 0.04
C ILE A 338 -8.49 -22.03 -0.57
N ASN A 339 -8.64 -23.14 0.15
CA ASN A 339 -8.22 -24.44 -0.33
C ASN A 339 -9.03 -24.85 -1.58
N ALA A 340 -10.34 -24.58 -1.58
CA ALA A 340 -11.18 -24.82 -2.74
C ALA A 340 -10.77 -23.96 -3.95
N ASP A 341 -10.42 -22.70 -3.75
CA ASP A 341 -9.94 -21.80 -4.80
C ASP A 341 -8.58 -22.27 -5.37
N ILE A 342 -7.65 -22.70 -4.50
CA ILE A 342 -6.35 -23.23 -4.92
C ILE A 342 -6.55 -24.49 -5.78
N GLU A 343 -7.38 -25.44 -5.35
CA GLU A 343 -7.68 -26.63 -6.14
C GLU A 343 -8.29 -26.30 -7.52
N GLN A 344 -9.13 -25.28 -7.58
CA GLN A 344 -9.69 -24.81 -8.86
C GLN A 344 -8.63 -24.16 -9.75
N MET A 345 -7.72 -23.36 -9.17
CA MET A 345 -6.62 -22.72 -9.91
C MET A 345 -5.62 -23.75 -10.45
N GLU A 346 -5.29 -24.77 -9.69
CA GLU A 346 -4.43 -25.86 -10.14
C GLU A 346 -5.05 -26.63 -11.32
N LYS A 347 -6.36 -26.82 -11.29
CA LYS A 347 -7.10 -27.52 -12.37
C LYS A 347 -7.30 -26.68 -13.64
N LYS A 348 -7.40 -25.35 -13.53
CA LYS A 348 -7.79 -24.46 -14.64
C LYS A 348 -6.69 -23.54 -15.16
N GLY A 349 -5.54 -23.44 -14.49
CA GLY A 349 -4.50 -22.46 -14.81
C GLY A 349 -5.01 -21.03 -14.59
N GLY A 350 -4.84 -20.46 -13.41
CA GLY A 350 -5.36 -19.13 -13.09
C GLY A 350 -4.48 -17.99 -13.59
N ALA A 351 -5.06 -16.97 -14.21
CA ALA A 351 -4.36 -15.71 -14.45
C ALA A 351 -4.09 -14.99 -13.12
N SER A 352 -2.91 -14.37 -12.99
CA SER A 352 -2.59 -13.55 -11.82
C SER A 352 -3.65 -12.46 -11.64
N PRO A 353 -4.10 -12.20 -10.41
CA PRO A 353 -5.04 -11.11 -10.14
C PRO A 353 -4.49 -9.79 -10.68
N GLN A 354 -5.32 -9.02 -11.38
CA GLN A 354 -4.94 -7.72 -11.89
C GLN A 354 -5.40 -6.63 -10.91
N PRO A 355 -4.54 -5.62 -10.62
CA PRO A 355 -4.93 -4.49 -9.77
C PRO A 355 -6.03 -3.66 -10.44
N ILE A 356 -6.87 -3.05 -9.62
CA ILE A 356 -7.83 -2.04 -10.07
C ILE A 356 -7.04 -0.76 -10.36
N ILE A 357 -7.24 -0.21 -11.56
CA ILE A 357 -6.57 1.02 -12.00
C ILE A 357 -7.53 2.19 -11.80
N SER A 358 -7.15 3.15 -10.98
CA SER A 358 -7.89 4.38 -10.70
C SER A 358 -8.07 5.22 -11.99
N ASN A 359 -9.25 5.81 -12.17
CA ASN A 359 -9.50 6.70 -13.32
C ASN A 359 -8.59 7.93 -13.28
N PHE A 360 -8.36 8.53 -12.11
CA PHE A 360 -7.46 9.69 -12.00
C PHE A 360 -6.01 9.35 -12.42
N TYR A 361 -5.54 8.13 -12.18
CA TYR A 361 -4.24 7.70 -12.70
C TYR A 361 -4.23 7.59 -14.23
N LYS A 362 -5.30 7.04 -14.82
CA LYS A 362 -5.45 6.99 -16.28
C LYS A 362 -5.44 8.39 -16.88
N ASP A 363 -6.22 9.31 -16.31
CA ASP A 363 -6.32 10.71 -16.78
C ASP A 363 -4.96 11.41 -16.69
N THR A 364 -4.20 11.15 -15.62
CA THR A 364 -2.83 11.67 -15.46
C THR A 364 -1.91 11.18 -16.58
N LEU A 365 -1.95 9.88 -16.90
CA LEU A 365 -1.14 9.31 -17.96
C LEU A 365 -1.58 9.78 -19.35
N CYS A 366 -2.88 9.91 -19.60
CA CYS A 366 -3.41 10.49 -20.85
C CYS A 366 -2.94 11.93 -21.02
N CYS A 367 -3.02 12.74 -19.96
CA CYS A 367 -2.53 14.12 -19.99
C CYS A 367 -1.01 14.17 -20.25
N ALA A 368 -0.22 13.34 -19.58
CA ALA A 368 1.23 13.27 -19.76
C ALA A 368 1.63 12.82 -21.18
N LEU A 369 0.89 11.88 -21.78
CA LEU A 369 1.11 11.44 -23.15
C LEU A 369 0.74 12.54 -24.15
N TYR A 370 -0.43 13.18 -23.98
CA TYR A 370 -0.89 14.27 -24.85
C TYR A 370 0.10 15.45 -24.88
N ASN A 371 0.69 15.78 -23.74
CA ASN A 371 1.71 16.83 -23.62
C ASN A 371 3.14 16.38 -23.99
N GLY A 372 3.32 15.14 -24.48
CA GLY A 372 4.63 14.63 -24.90
C GLY A 372 5.62 14.39 -23.75
N ILE A 373 5.16 14.35 -22.51
CA ILE A 373 5.98 14.13 -21.31
C ILE A 373 6.39 12.66 -21.21
N ILE A 374 5.48 11.75 -21.59
CA ILE A 374 5.76 10.32 -21.72
C ILE A 374 5.48 9.88 -23.16
N ASN A 375 6.07 8.76 -23.56
CA ASN A 375 5.81 8.14 -24.85
C ASN A 375 4.78 7.02 -24.74
N GLU A 376 4.29 6.55 -25.90
CA GLU A 376 3.31 5.46 -26.00
C GLU A 376 3.79 4.17 -25.32
N ALA A 377 5.07 3.83 -25.42
CA ALA A 377 5.62 2.62 -24.81
C ALA A 377 5.49 2.66 -23.27
N LYS A 378 5.77 3.82 -22.64
CA LYS A 378 5.59 4.02 -21.22
C LYS A 378 4.12 3.99 -20.85
N PHE A 379 3.26 4.68 -21.58
CA PHE A 379 1.80 4.67 -21.37
C PHE A 379 1.24 3.25 -21.37
N CYS A 380 1.55 2.47 -22.42
CA CYS A 380 1.10 1.09 -22.54
C CYS A 380 1.60 0.20 -21.41
N LYS A 381 2.85 0.38 -21.00
CA LYS A 381 3.46 -0.35 -19.88
C LYS A 381 2.74 -0.06 -18.56
N GLU A 382 2.50 1.22 -18.26
CA GLU A 382 1.88 1.65 -17.00
C GLU A 382 0.42 1.18 -16.89
N LEU A 383 -0.35 1.26 -17.96
CA LEU A 383 -1.75 0.80 -18.01
C LEU A 383 -1.90 -0.69 -18.33
N ARG A 384 -0.80 -1.39 -18.64
CA ARG A 384 -0.80 -2.80 -19.05
C ARG A 384 -1.70 -3.07 -20.25
N VAL A 385 -1.70 -2.18 -21.19
CA VAL A 385 -2.49 -2.28 -22.43
C VAL A 385 -1.59 -2.50 -23.63
N LYS A 386 -2.13 -3.11 -24.67
CA LYS A 386 -1.42 -3.25 -25.94
C LYS A 386 -1.48 -1.95 -26.73
N PRO A 387 -0.46 -1.66 -27.59
CA PRO A 387 -0.46 -0.44 -28.41
C PRO A 387 -1.72 -0.28 -29.28
N ASP A 388 -2.26 -1.36 -29.82
CA ASP A 388 -3.48 -1.37 -30.62
C ASP A 388 -4.77 -1.12 -29.83
N GLU A 389 -4.70 -1.11 -28.50
CA GLU A 389 -5.82 -0.82 -27.61
C GLU A 389 -5.81 0.59 -27.01
N MET A 390 -4.75 1.36 -27.26
CA MET A 390 -4.60 2.73 -26.73
C MET A 390 -5.77 3.66 -27.07
N TYR A 391 -6.32 3.54 -28.26
CA TYR A 391 -7.42 4.39 -28.73
C TYR A 391 -8.62 4.40 -27.76
N LYS A 392 -8.82 3.34 -26.98
CA LYS A 392 -9.91 3.23 -26.00
C LYS A 392 -9.84 4.25 -24.87
N TYR A 393 -8.67 4.89 -24.69
CA TYR A 393 -8.42 5.88 -23.64
C TYR A 393 -8.53 7.33 -24.13
N PHE A 394 -8.74 7.54 -25.45
CA PHE A 394 -8.85 8.84 -26.07
C PHE A 394 -10.18 9.06 -26.79
N ALA A 395 -11.11 8.10 -26.67
CA ALA A 395 -12.45 8.14 -27.29
C ALA A 395 -13.47 8.87 -26.40
#